data_8ebbd3594ed58e31b73dc0a279f54240
#
_entry.id   8ebbd3594ed58e31b73dc0a279f54240
#
_cell.length_a   1.000
_cell.length_b   1.000
_cell.length_c   1.000
_cell.angle_alpha   90.00
_cell.angle_beta   90.00
_cell.angle_gamma   90.00
#
_symmetry.space_group_name_H-M   'P 1'
#
loop_
_entity.id
_entity.type
_entity.pdbx_description
1 polymer ?
#
loop_
_entity_poly.entity_id
_entity_poly.type
_entity_poly.pdbx_seq_one_letter_code
_entity_poly.pdbx_strand_id
1 'polypeptide(L)'
;MKRKVFLYICTALLMAGGCSVKKTKENTDTSTQEWKSLFNGKDINDWNVKIHHHDYGVNYGHTFRVQDGAIQVRYDEYGDFNEQYGHLYYKTPYSYYHLKLEYRFVGELHPGAPDYTLRNSGVMFHSQDPATMPKEQDWPISVEMQFLGGLGDGNPRPTGNMCSPGTHVIYKGKIAASHCLNSTSKTYDGDQWVSAELIVLGDSLITHIIEGDTVLQYSKPQIGGGVANRYDPKIKIDGQLLKSGFIALQSEGQPVDFRNIRIKDLSAEYRH
;
A
#
# COMPACT_ATOMS: atom_id res chain seq x y z
N MET A 1 63.80 79.95 -24.62
CA MET A 1 63.31 79.74 -23.26
C MET A 1 62.59 78.44 -23.23
N LYS A 2 63.21 77.37 -22.70
CA LYS A 2 62.63 76.06 -22.61
C LYS A 2 62.29 75.75 -21.13
N ARG A 3 60.99 75.59 -20.81
CA ARG A 3 60.53 75.18 -19.50
C ARG A 3 60.55 73.65 -19.43
N LYS A 4 61.28 73.11 -18.47
CA LYS A 4 61.27 71.69 -18.12
C LYS A 4 60.10 71.47 -17.15
N VAL A 5 59.26 70.53 -17.48
CA VAL A 5 58.20 69.98 -16.59
C VAL A 5 58.75 68.72 -15.94
N PHE A 6 58.76 68.69 -14.63
CA PHE A 6 59.08 67.52 -13.80
C PHE A 6 57.81 66.73 -13.59
N LEU A 7 57.87 65.48 -13.94
CA LEU A 7 56.78 64.54 -13.75
C LEU A 7 57.08 63.71 -12.46
N TYR A 8 56.23 63.87 -11.41
CA TYR A 8 56.28 63.04 -10.23
C TYR A 8 55.47 61.83 -10.46
N ILE A 9 56.11 60.66 -10.38
CA ILE A 9 55.44 59.30 -10.42
C ILE A 9 55.11 58.93 -8.97
N CYS A 10 53.82 58.95 -8.61
CA CYS A 10 53.35 58.36 -7.38
C CYS A 10 53.05 56.87 -7.62
N THR A 11 53.86 56.02 -7.05
CA THR A 11 53.61 54.57 -6.98
C THR A 11 52.59 54.25 -5.86
N ALA A 12 51.34 53.97 -6.23
CA ALA A 12 50.33 53.48 -5.30
C ALA A 12 50.44 51.96 -5.14
N LEU A 13 50.78 51.52 -3.96
CA LEU A 13 50.79 50.10 -3.59
C LEU A 13 49.36 49.62 -3.35
N LEU A 14 48.78 48.84 -4.25
CA LEU A 14 47.50 48.15 -4.06
C LEU A 14 47.71 46.89 -3.25
N MET A 15 47.33 46.92 -1.97
CA MET A 15 47.17 45.68 -1.18
C MET A 15 45.87 45.00 -1.57
N ALA A 16 45.93 43.90 -2.30
CA ALA A 16 44.81 43.03 -2.59
C ALA A 16 44.54 42.14 -1.37
N GLY A 17 43.57 42.55 -0.52
CA GLY A 17 43.01 41.71 0.51
C GLY A 17 42.12 40.64 -0.10
N GLY A 18 42.63 39.41 -0.24
CA GLY A 18 41.86 38.24 -0.69
C GLY A 18 40.83 37.84 0.36
N CYS A 19 39.56 38.21 0.17
CA CYS A 19 38.44 37.65 0.94
C CYS A 19 38.16 36.24 0.41
N SER A 20 38.66 35.24 1.10
CA SER A 20 38.35 33.81 0.81
C SER A 20 36.91 33.57 1.26
N VAL A 21 35.97 33.63 0.31
CA VAL A 21 34.59 33.18 0.54
C VAL A 21 34.64 31.65 0.61
N LYS A 22 34.57 31.10 1.82
CA LYS A 22 34.29 29.67 2.02
C LYS A 22 32.91 29.39 1.43
N LYS A 23 32.85 28.78 0.23
CA LYS A 23 31.67 28.10 -0.28
C LYS A 23 31.36 26.95 0.67
N THR A 24 30.41 27.16 1.59
CA THR A 24 29.70 26.06 2.22
C THR A 24 29.04 25.28 1.09
N LYS A 25 29.54 24.07 0.82
CA LYS A 25 28.78 23.10 0.06
C LYS A 25 27.52 22.80 0.88
N GLU A 26 26.39 23.34 0.49
CA GLU A 26 25.10 22.75 0.83
C GLU A 26 25.12 21.33 0.27
N ASN A 27 25.31 20.38 1.15
CA ASN A 27 25.05 18.97 0.89
C ASN A 27 23.52 18.86 0.77
N THR A 28 22.97 19.15 -0.39
CA THR A 28 21.63 18.68 -0.74
C THR A 28 21.78 17.18 -0.96
N ASP A 29 21.72 16.44 0.15
CA ASP A 29 21.50 15.01 0.12
C ASP A 29 20.06 14.78 -0.40
N THR A 30 19.89 14.91 -1.70
CA THR A 30 18.74 14.38 -2.41
C THR A 30 18.92 12.87 -2.41
N SER A 31 18.71 12.23 -1.25
CA SER A 31 18.55 10.79 -1.18
C SER A 31 17.33 10.46 -2.03
N THR A 32 17.56 10.08 -3.28
CA THR A 32 16.52 9.44 -4.08
C THR A 32 16.11 8.21 -3.30
N GLN A 33 14.96 8.29 -2.63
CA GLN A 33 14.45 7.18 -1.84
C GLN A 33 14.32 5.98 -2.77
N GLU A 34 15.10 4.95 -2.49
CA GLU A 34 15.16 3.75 -3.31
C GLU A 34 13.95 2.84 -3.03
N TRP A 35 13.57 2.07 -4.04
CA TRP A 35 12.57 1.03 -3.89
C TRP A 35 13.11 -0.12 -3.03
N LYS A 36 12.44 -0.41 -1.93
CA LYS A 36 12.71 -1.56 -1.08
C LYS A 36 11.81 -2.72 -1.46
N SER A 37 12.37 -3.91 -1.68
CA SER A 37 11.55 -5.12 -1.82
C SER A 37 10.96 -5.51 -0.48
N LEU A 38 9.64 -5.76 -0.44
CA LEU A 38 8.94 -6.31 0.72
C LEU A 38 8.89 -7.84 0.68
N PHE A 39 9.13 -8.44 -0.48
CA PHE A 39 9.18 -9.87 -0.68
C PHE A 39 10.48 -10.26 -1.38
N ASN A 40 11.20 -11.21 -0.80
CA ASN A 40 12.52 -11.65 -1.27
C ASN A 40 12.46 -12.74 -2.34
N GLY A 41 11.26 -13.20 -2.72
CA GLY A 41 11.03 -14.29 -3.68
C GLY A 41 11.28 -15.70 -3.14
N LYS A 42 11.59 -15.88 -1.86
CA LYS A 42 12.01 -17.16 -1.28
C LYS A 42 11.18 -17.60 -0.07
N ASP A 43 10.81 -16.67 0.79
CA ASP A 43 10.09 -16.94 2.03
C ASP A 43 9.24 -15.75 2.46
N ILE A 44 8.37 -15.97 3.45
CA ILE A 44 7.51 -14.96 4.06
C ILE A 44 7.94 -14.62 5.50
N ASN A 45 9.22 -14.75 5.84
CA ASN A 45 9.75 -14.50 7.20
C ASN A 45 9.57 -13.05 7.67
N ASP A 46 9.41 -12.09 6.73
CA ASP A 46 9.12 -10.69 7.03
C ASP A 46 7.61 -10.39 7.12
N TRP A 47 6.78 -11.44 7.10
CA TRP A 47 5.33 -11.33 7.08
C TRP A 47 4.70 -12.13 8.21
N ASN A 48 3.54 -11.68 8.68
CA ASN A 48 2.76 -12.33 9.74
C ASN A 48 1.38 -12.69 9.23
N VAL A 49 0.91 -13.88 9.58
CA VAL A 49 -0.40 -14.38 9.15
C VAL A 49 -1.45 -14.10 10.22
N LYS A 50 -2.64 -13.66 9.81
CA LYS A 50 -3.86 -13.70 10.62
C LYS A 50 -5.00 -14.21 9.77
N ILE A 51 -5.57 -15.33 10.18
CA ILE A 51 -6.73 -15.96 9.54
C ILE A 51 -7.86 -16.01 10.57
N HIS A 52 -9.09 -15.73 10.14
CA HIS A 52 -10.30 -15.85 10.94
C HIS A 52 -10.39 -17.24 11.55
N HIS A 53 -10.83 -17.38 12.78
CA HIS A 53 -10.85 -18.59 13.62
C HIS A 53 -9.48 -19.10 14.09
N HIS A 54 -8.36 -18.46 13.71
CA HIS A 54 -7.03 -18.89 14.10
C HIS A 54 -6.29 -17.79 14.88
N ASP A 55 -5.37 -18.23 15.75
CA ASP A 55 -4.52 -17.30 16.48
C ASP A 55 -3.54 -16.58 15.54
N TYR A 56 -3.10 -15.39 15.95
CA TYR A 56 -2.08 -14.63 15.23
C TYR A 56 -0.81 -15.47 15.01
N GLY A 57 -0.28 -15.46 13.81
CA GLY A 57 0.90 -16.20 13.39
C GLY A 57 0.59 -17.61 12.86
N VAL A 58 -0.63 -18.11 12.98
CA VAL A 58 -1.01 -19.43 12.47
C VAL A 58 -1.35 -19.36 10.97
N ASN A 59 -0.53 -20.00 10.15
CA ASN A 59 -0.79 -20.16 8.71
C ASN A 59 -1.56 -21.47 8.48
N TYR A 60 -2.86 -21.42 8.79
CA TYR A 60 -3.73 -22.59 8.69
C TYR A 60 -3.76 -23.13 7.25
N GLY A 61 -3.69 -24.45 7.08
CA GLY A 61 -3.74 -25.12 5.78
C GLY A 61 -2.70 -24.59 4.79
N HIS A 62 -1.55 -24.11 5.27
CA HIS A 62 -0.51 -23.49 4.43
C HIS A 62 -1.08 -22.49 3.41
N THR A 63 -2.08 -21.72 3.82
CA THR A 63 -2.79 -20.74 2.97
C THR A 63 -1.83 -19.84 2.22
N PHE A 64 -0.85 -19.28 2.93
CA PHE A 64 0.20 -18.46 2.33
C PHE A 64 1.48 -19.28 2.20
N ARG A 65 1.94 -19.48 0.98
CA ARG A 65 3.18 -20.22 0.67
C ARG A 65 3.98 -19.52 -0.40
N VAL A 66 5.22 -19.93 -0.59
CA VAL A 66 6.09 -19.36 -1.63
C VAL A 66 6.45 -20.46 -2.63
N GLN A 67 6.19 -20.20 -3.88
CA GLN A 67 6.60 -21.05 -4.99
C GLN A 67 6.85 -20.20 -6.23
N ASP A 68 7.86 -20.54 -7.03
CA ASP A 68 8.21 -19.90 -8.31
C ASP A 68 8.40 -18.37 -8.19
N GLY A 69 8.96 -17.91 -7.07
CA GLY A 69 9.21 -16.49 -6.83
C GLY A 69 7.96 -15.66 -6.54
N ALA A 70 6.82 -16.29 -6.24
CA ALA A 70 5.57 -15.65 -5.88
C ALA A 70 5.07 -16.10 -4.50
N ILE A 71 4.38 -15.20 -3.79
CA ILE A 71 3.52 -15.55 -2.67
C ILE A 71 2.24 -16.12 -3.29
N GLN A 72 1.91 -17.35 -2.94
CA GLN A 72 0.72 -18.04 -3.41
C GLN A 72 -0.28 -18.16 -2.27
N VAL A 73 -1.54 -17.83 -2.55
CA VAL A 73 -2.68 -18.12 -1.69
C VAL A 73 -3.34 -19.40 -2.21
N ARG A 74 -3.42 -20.41 -1.37
CA ARG A 74 -3.97 -21.75 -1.74
C ARG A 74 -4.85 -22.29 -0.63
N TYR A 75 -5.78 -23.18 -1.01
CA TYR A 75 -6.77 -23.79 -0.13
C TYR A 75 -6.86 -25.32 -0.27
N ASP A 76 -5.88 -25.95 -0.91
CA ASP A 76 -5.83 -27.38 -1.16
C ASP A 76 -5.74 -28.24 0.11
N GLU A 77 -5.37 -27.65 1.25
CA GLU A 77 -5.37 -28.31 2.55
C GLU A 77 -6.58 -27.93 3.42
N TYR A 78 -7.57 -27.22 2.84
CA TYR A 78 -8.81 -26.91 3.55
C TYR A 78 -9.82 -28.05 3.36
N GLY A 79 -10.61 -28.35 4.42
CA GLY A 79 -11.87 -29.08 4.30
C GLY A 79 -12.97 -28.16 3.81
N ASP A 80 -13.69 -27.54 4.75
CA ASP A 80 -14.65 -26.48 4.44
C ASP A 80 -13.98 -25.12 4.53
N PHE A 81 -14.40 -24.18 3.69
CA PHE A 81 -13.88 -22.80 3.76
C PHE A 81 -14.23 -22.12 5.09
N ASN A 82 -15.45 -22.30 5.57
CA ASN A 82 -15.94 -21.87 6.89
C ASN A 82 -15.51 -20.41 7.25
N GLU A 83 -15.66 -19.49 6.31
CA GLU A 83 -15.30 -18.07 6.50
C GLU A 83 -13.83 -17.86 6.93
N GLN A 84 -12.93 -18.72 6.57
CA GLN A 84 -11.52 -18.63 6.93
C GLN A 84 -10.81 -17.57 6.06
N TYR A 85 -11.33 -16.34 6.13
CA TYR A 85 -10.70 -15.16 5.52
C TYR A 85 -9.36 -14.88 6.17
N GLY A 86 -8.36 -14.57 5.38
CA GLY A 86 -7.01 -14.42 5.88
C GLY A 86 -6.27 -13.22 5.30
N HIS A 87 -5.25 -12.80 6.06
CA HIS A 87 -4.43 -11.66 5.71
C HIS A 87 -2.96 -11.95 6.03
N LEU A 88 -2.08 -11.69 5.07
CA LEU A 88 -0.64 -11.79 5.22
C LEU A 88 -0.05 -10.39 5.38
N TYR A 89 0.35 -10.03 6.58
CA TYR A 89 0.78 -8.69 6.98
C TYR A 89 2.28 -8.51 6.85
N TYR A 90 2.71 -7.46 6.17
CA TYR A 90 4.10 -7.04 6.27
C TYR A 90 4.41 -6.51 7.68
N LYS A 91 5.57 -6.86 8.22
CA LYS A 91 5.95 -6.64 9.64
C LYS A 91 6.03 -5.18 10.08
N THR A 92 6.12 -4.22 9.15
CA THR A 92 6.32 -2.79 9.45
C THR A 92 5.13 -1.98 8.97
N PRO A 93 4.53 -1.11 9.82
CA PRO A 93 3.50 -0.17 9.37
C PRO A 93 4.12 1.00 8.60
N TYR A 94 3.32 1.61 7.71
CA TYR A 94 3.70 2.76 6.90
C TYR A 94 2.64 3.87 6.95
N SER A 95 3.07 5.11 6.63
CA SER A 95 2.21 6.30 6.60
C SER A 95 2.21 6.97 5.22
N TYR A 96 3.41 7.30 4.71
CA TYR A 96 3.60 7.94 3.41
C TYR A 96 4.44 7.03 2.53
N TYR A 97 3.85 6.50 1.46
CA TYR A 97 4.56 5.52 0.64
C TYR A 97 3.94 5.35 -0.74
N HIS A 98 4.72 4.75 -1.64
CA HIS A 98 4.28 4.21 -2.91
C HIS A 98 4.55 2.71 -2.91
N LEU A 99 3.51 1.90 -2.91
CA LEU A 99 3.55 0.44 -3.00
C LEU A 99 3.34 0.03 -4.45
N LYS A 100 4.09 -0.98 -4.92
CA LYS A 100 3.89 -1.65 -6.21
C LYS A 100 3.88 -3.14 -6.01
N LEU A 101 3.01 -3.82 -6.73
CA LEU A 101 2.96 -5.28 -6.79
C LEU A 101 2.29 -5.74 -8.09
N GLU A 102 2.40 -7.02 -8.36
CA GLU A 102 1.61 -7.70 -9.39
C GLU A 102 0.81 -8.81 -8.73
N TYR A 103 -0.43 -8.99 -9.18
CA TYR A 103 -1.29 -10.09 -8.75
C TYR A 103 -1.85 -10.85 -9.95
N ARG A 104 -2.26 -12.12 -9.70
CA ARG A 104 -2.88 -12.99 -10.70
C ARG A 104 -3.82 -13.96 -10.02
N PHE A 105 -5.08 -13.98 -10.45
CA PHE A 105 -6.00 -15.05 -10.04
C PHE A 105 -5.69 -16.32 -10.79
N VAL A 106 -5.80 -17.47 -10.12
CA VAL A 106 -5.56 -18.79 -10.70
C VAL A 106 -6.58 -19.79 -10.16
N GLY A 107 -6.77 -20.89 -10.89
CA GLY A 107 -7.61 -21.99 -10.44
C GLY A 107 -9.08 -21.62 -10.18
N GLU A 108 -9.74 -22.48 -9.42
CA GLU A 108 -11.17 -22.39 -9.11
C GLU A 108 -11.40 -21.81 -7.70
N LEU A 109 -12.57 -21.21 -7.48
CA LEU A 109 -13.02 -20.83 -6.15
C LEU A 109 -13.14 -22.08 -5.26
N HIS A 110 -12.65 -22.00 -4.02
CA HIS A 110 -12.77 -23.12 -3.06
C HIS A 110 -14.26 -23.44 -2.80
N PRO A 111 -14.67 -24.71 -2.86
CA PRO A 111 -16.03 -25.10 -2.51
C PRO A 111 -16.40 -24.62 -1.10
N GLY A 112 -17.60 -24.03 -0.95
CA GLY A 112 -18.03 -23.46 0.32
C GLY A 112 -17.58 -22.02 0.59
N ALA A 113 -16.71 -21.46 -0.23
CA ALA A 113 -16.47 -20.00 -0.20
C ALA A 113 -17.67 -19.26 -0.83
N PRO A 114 -18.04 -18.07 -0.32
CA PRO A 114 -19.14 -17.30 -0.87
C PRO A 114 -18.90 -16.85 -2.32
N ASP A 115 -19.95 -16.81 -3.15
CA ASP A 115 -19.85 -16.46 -4.57
C ASP A 115 -19.21 -15.07 -4.81
N TYR A 116 -19.39 -14.11 -3.89
CA TYR A 116 -18.80 -12.77 -4.04
C TYR A 116 -17.26 -12.79 -3.94
N THR A 117 -16.68 -13.87 -3.43
CA THR A 117 -15.22 -14.04 -3.33
C THR A 117 -14.59 -14.62 -4.59
N LEU A 118 -15.40 -15.00 -5.60
CA LEU A 118 -14.91 -15.45 -6.90
C LEU A 118 -14.05 -14.38 -7.56
N ARG A 119 -12.76 -14.71 -7.82
CA ARG A 119 -11.75 -13.81 -8.39
C ARG A 119 -11.73 -12.46 -7.65
N ASN A 120 -11.71 -12.54 -6.32
CA ASN A 120 -11.67 -11.41 -5.40
C ASN A 120 -10.51 -11.57 -4.40
N SER A 121 -9.78 -10.51 -4.19
CA SER A 121 -8.67 -10.37 -3.25
C SER A 121 -8.33 -8.88 -3.10
N GLY A 122 -7.27 -8.54 -2.37
CA GLY A 122 -6.89 -7.13 -2.23
C GLY A 122 -5.63 -6.90 -1.43
N VAL A 123 -5.30 -5.62 -1.30
CA VAL A 123 -4.30 -5.11 -0.37
C VAL A 123 -5.02 -4.30 0.70
N MET A 124 -4.97 -4.77 1.94
CA MET A 124 -5.39 -3.98 3.10
C MET A 124 -4.27 -3.00 3.45
N PHE A 125 -4.63 -1.76 3.76
CA PHE A 125 -3.68 -0.74 4.20
C PHE A 125 -4.32 0.19 5.24
N HIS A 126 -3.52 1.00 5.90
CA HIS A 126 -3.94 1.66 7.14
C HIS A 126 -4.63 0.68 8.10
N SER A 127 -4.23 -0.59 7.99
CA SER A 127 -4.82 -1.67 8.76
C SER A 127 -4.36 -1.62 10.21
N GLN A 128 -5.28 -2.01 11.11
CA GLN A 128 -4.94 -2.27 12.51
C GLN A 128 -3.78 -3.25 12.62
N ASP A 129 -3.08 -3.23 13.75
CA ASP A 129 -2.06 -4.22 14.09
C ASP A 129 -2.71 -5.61 14.16
N PRO A 130 -2.26 -6.60 13.36
CA PRO A 130 -2.82 -7.95 13.38
C PRO A 130 -2.72 -8.65 14.74
N ALA A 131 -1.74 -8.27 15.58
CA ALA A 131 -1.63 -8.79 16.94
C ALA A 131 -2.78 -8.33 17.86
N THR A 132 -3.50 -7.25 17.49
CA THR A 132 -4.68 -6.77 18.23
C THR A 132 -6.00 -7.40 17.76
N MET A 133 -5.96 -8.20 16.69
CA MET A 133 -7.16 -8.85 16.16
C MET A 133 -7.55 -10.06 17.02
N PRO A 134 -8.74 -10.06 17.64
CA PRO A 134 -9.27 -11.27 18.27
C PRO A 134 -9.30 -12.45 17.30
N LYS A 135 -9.28 -13.66 17.84
CA LYS A 135 -9.32 -14.90 17.06
C LYS A 135 -10.49 -14.92 16.08
N GLU A 136 -11.65 -14.49 16.55
CA GLU A 136 -12.91 -14.50 15.83
C GLU A 136 -13.19 -13.21 15.02
N GLN A 137 -12.24 -12.29 14.92
CA GLN A 137 -12.39 -11.12 14.05
C GLN A 137 -12.19 -11.55 12.59
N ASP A 138 -13.19 -11.27 11.75
CA ASP A 138 -13.20 -11.63 10.32
C ASP A 138 -12.30 -10.73 9.47
N TRP A 139 -12.61 -9.44 9.43
CA TRP A 139 -11.89 -8.42 8.67
C TRP A 139 -11.12 -7.47 9.57
N PRO A 140 -9.92 -7.04 9.19
CA PRO A 140 -9.25 -5.96 9.90
C PRO A 140 -10.01 -4.64 9.74
N ILE A 141 -9.95 -3.78 10.76
CA ILE A 141 -10.31 -2.37 10.57
C ILE A 141 -9.23 -1.76 9.67
N SER A 142 -9.58 -1.45 8.42
CA SER A 142 -8.63 -1.06 7.37
C SER A 142 -9.32 -0.39 6.20
N VAL A 143 -8.54 0.12 5.26
CA VAL A 143 -8.97 0.39 3.90
C VAL A 143 -8.38 -0.68 2.99
N GLU A 144 -9.09 -1.05 1.95
CA GLU A 144 -8.70 -2.05 0.97
C GLU A 144 -8.59 -1.47 -0.42
N MET A 145 -7.50 -1.78 -1.12
CA MET A 145 -7.45 -1.72 -2.57
C MET A 145 -7.86 -3.10 -3.10
N GLN A 146 -9.14 -3.22 -3.45
CA GLN A 146 -9.74 -4.49 -3.89
C GLN A 146 -9.32 -4.85 -5.30
N PHE A 147 -8.95 -6.10 -5.50
CA PHE A 147 -8.65 -6.70 -6.79
C PHE A 147 -9.80 -7.60 -7.23
N LEU A 148 -10.31 -7.37 -8.42
CA LEU A 148 -11.30 -8.22 -9.06
C LEU A 148 -10.77 -8.73 -10.41
N GLY A 149 -10.98 -10.00 -10.70
CA GLY A 149 -10.75 -10.57 -12.04
C GLY A 149 -12.06 -10.68 -12.79
N GLY A 150 -12.04 -10.53 -14.11
CA GLY A 150 -13.21 -10.75 -14.96
C GLY A 150 -13.73 -12.19 -14.87
N LEU A 151 -15.02 -12.36 -15.10
CA LEU A 151 -15.70 -13.66 -15.01
C LEU A 151 -15.86 -14.33 -16.39
N GLY A 152 -15.37 -13.68 -17.46
CA GLY A 152 -15.50 -14.20 -18.84
C GLY A 152 -16.90 -14.08 -19.41
N ASP A 153 -17.78 -13.34 -18.75
CA ASP A 153 -19.19 -13.14 -19.14
C ASP A 153 -19.43 -11.87 -19.96
N GLY A 154 -18.36 -11.10 -20.23
CA GLY A 154 -18.39 -9.84 -20.97
C GLY A 154 -18.92 -8.64 -20.17
N ASN A 155 -19.27 -8.81 -18.89
CA ASN A 155 -19.71 -7.73 -18.04
C ASN A 155 -18.52 -6.93 -17.45
N PRO A 156 -18.65 -5.58 -17.32
CA PRO A 156 -17.63 -4.79 -16.64
C PRO A 156 -17.44 -5.21 -15.18
N ARG A 157 -16.19 -5.51 -14.81
CA ARG A 157 -15.78 -5.82 -13.44
C ARG A 157 -14.45 -5.13 -13.14
N PRO A 158 -14.48 -3.82 -12.82
CA PRO A 158 -13.26 -3.04 -12.60
C PRO A 158 -12.48 -3.55 -11.40
N THR A 159 -11.15 -3.40 -11.45
CA THR A 159 -10.23 -3.74 -10.36
C THR A 159 -9.56 -2.49 -9.79
N GLY A 160 -8.89 -2.59 -8.63
CA GLY A 160 -8.37 -1.42 -7.94
C GLY A 160 -9.48 -0.56 -7.32
N ASN A 161 -10.59 -1.17 -6.96
CA ASN A 161 -11.69 -0.55 -6.22
C ASN A 161 -11.23 -0.18 -4.81
N MET A 162 -11.96 0.66 -4.10
CA MET A 162 -11.78 0.88 -2.67
C MET A 162 -12.91 0.21 -1.90
N CYS A 163 -12.57 -0.64 -0.92
CA CYS A 163 -13.51 -1.10 0.10
C CYS A 163 -13.04 -0.68 1.51
N SER A 164 -13.96 -0.58 2.46
CA SER A 164 -13.71 0.06 3.75
C SER A 164 -14.23 -0.76 4.94
N PRO A 165 -13.66 -1.97 5.21
CA PRO A 165 -14.06 -2.74 6.37
C PRO A 165 -13.72 -1.99 7.67
N GLY A 166 -14.75 -1.70 8.48
CA GLY A 166 -14.63 -0.96 9.73
C GLY A 166 -14.15 0.49 9.59
N THR A 167 -14.22 1.06 8.39
CA THR A 167 -13.73 2.41 8.09
C THR A 167 -14.67 3.19 7.18
N HIS A 168 -14.39 4.48 7.05
CA HIS A 168 -14.96 5.37 6.05
C HIS A 168 -13.85 6.13 5.33
N VAL A 169 -14.14 6.65 4.15
CA VAL A 169 -13.26 7.56 3.40
C VAL A 169 -14.06 8.77 2.92
N ILE A 170 -13.38 9.88 2.63
CA ILE A 170 -13.98 11.03 1.96
C ILE A 170 -13.76 10.89 0.45
N TYR A 171 -14.86 10.78 -0.28
CA TYR A 171 -14.89 10.72 -1.73
C TYR A 171 -15.77 11.85 -2.26
N LYS A 172 -15.25 12.65 -3.20
CA LYS A 172 -15.95 13.83 -3.77
C LYS A 172 -16.50 14.76 -2.68
N GLY A 173 -15.71 14.99 -1.63
CA GLY A 173 -16.02 15.97 -0.57
C GLY A 173 -16.95 15.50 0.55
N LYS A 174 -17.41 14.24 0.55
CA LYS A 174 -18.29 13.66 1.57
C LYS A 174 -17.90 12.23 1.91
N ILE A 175 -18.36 11.73 3.06
CA ILE A 175 -18.21 10.31 3.40
C ILE A 175 -18.82 9.47 2.26
N ALA A 176 -18.08 8.47 1.79
CA ALA A 176 -18.55 7.54 0.78
C ALA A 176 -19.83 6.84 1.26
N ALA A 177 -20.87 6.87 0.42
CA ALA A 177 -22.16 6.30 0.77
C ALA A 177 -22.17 4.76 0.70
N SER A 178 -21.26 4.18 -0.08
CA SER A 178 -21.10 2.74 -0.22
C SER A 178 -19.83 2.28 0.47
N HIS A 179 -19.87 1.10 1.04
CA HIS A 179 -18.72 0.38 1.58
C HIS A 179 -17.65 0.14 0.52
N CYS A 180 -18.03 -0.13 -0.72
CA CYS A 180 -17.09 -0.21 -1.83
C CYS A 180 -17.39 0.86 -2.88
N LEU A 181 -16.32 1.46 -3.44
CA LEU A 181 -16.34 2.39 -4.58
C LEU A 181 -15.64 1.74 -5.75
N ASN A 182 -16.33 1.66 -6.90
CA ASN A 182 -15.73 1.17 -8.13
C ASN A 182 -14.68 2.16 -8.65
N SER A 183 -13.59 1.63 -9.12
CA SER A 183 -12.57 2.35 -9.88
C SER A 183 -13.04 2.57 -11.35
N THR A 184 -12.20 3.24 -12.12
CA THR A 184 -12.41 3.41 -13.57
C THR A 184 -11.57 2.45 -14.40
N SER A 185 -10.98 1.40 -13.78
CA SER A 185 -10.18 0.43 -14.53
C SER A 185 -11.03 -0.41 -15.48
N LYS A 186 -10.37 -0.97 -16.48
CA LYS A 186 -10.98 -2.02 -17.30
C LYS A 186 -11.06 -3.34 -16.53
N THR A 187 -11.78 -4.31 -17.11
CA THR A 187 -11.84 -5.71 -16.67
C THR A 187 -10.61 -6.47 -17.18
N TYR A 188 -10.05 -7.36 -16.35
CA TYR A 188 -8.95 -8.24 -16.69
C TYR A 188 -9.42 -9.69 -16.56
N ASP A 189 -9.63 -10.36 -17.69
CA ASP A 189 -10.10 -11.74 -17.75
C ASP A 189 -8.94 -12.74 -17.74
N GLY A 190 -9.23 -13.98 -17.30
CA GLY A 190 -8.28 -15.09 -17.30
C GLY A 190 -7.17 -14.95 -16.26
N ASP A 191 -6.18 -15.80 -16.38
CA ASP A 191 -5.07 -15.92 -15.43
C ASP A 191 -3.88 -15.07 -15.87
N GLN A 192 -4.05 -13.75 -15.91
CA GLN A 192 -3.01 -12.81 -16.32
C GLN A 192 -2.46 -12.04 -15.11
N TRP A 193 -1.17 -11.68 -15.17
CA TRP A 193 -0.59 -10.76 -14.21
C TRP A 193 -1.11 -9.34 -14.46
N VAL A 194 -1.52 -8.68 -13.38
CA VAL A 194 -1.99 -7.30 -13.39
C VAL A 194 -1.12 -6.49 -12.43
N SER A 195 -0.57 -5.39 -12.92
CA SER A 195 0.22 -4.46 -12.11
C SER A 195 -0.70 -3.53 -11.34
N ALA A 196 -0.47 -3.43 -10.04
CA ALA A 196 -1.19 -2.54 -9.13
C ALA A 196 -0.21 -1.67 -8.33
N GLU A 197 -0.55 -0.39 -8.22
CA GLU A 197 0.22 0.56 -7.42
C GLU A 197 -0.72 1.33 -6.49
N LEU A 198 -0.25 1.58 -5.27
CA LEU A 198 -0.98 2.31 -4.25
C LEU A 198 -0.09 3.43 -3.71
N ILE A 199 -0.49 4.69 -3.92
CA ILE A 199 0.17 5.84 -3.30
C ILE A 199 -0.67 6.28 -2.12
N VAL A 200 -0.04 6.34 -0.94
CA VAL A 200 -0.67 6.76 0.31
C VAL A 200 0.12 7.93 0.87
N LEU A 201 -0.53 9.08 1.03
CA LEU A 201 0.03 10.28 1.62
C LEU A 201 -0.63 10.56 2.97
N GLY A 202 -0.38 9.67 3.95
CA GLY A 202 -1.04 9.70 5.25
C GLY A 202 -2.55 9.62 5.09
N ASP A 203 -3.27 10.57 5.69
CA ASP A 203 -4.73 10.71 5.55
C ASP A 203 -5.14 11.73 4.48
N SER A 204 -4.19 12.38 3.80
CA SER A 204 -4.48 13.50 2.90
C SER A 204 -4.94 13.07 1.51
N LEU A 205 -4.28 12.07 0.92
CA LEU A 205 -4.61 11.56 -0.42
C LEU A 205 -4.20 10.11 -0.55
N ILE A 206 -5.11 9.30 -1.10
CA ILE A 206 -4.85 7.91 -1.51
C ILE A 206 -5.16 7.81 -3.00
N THR A 207 -4.25 7.15 -3.74
CA THR A 207 -4.37 6.96 -5.19
C THR A 207 -4.17 5.50 -5.53
N HIS A 208 -5.13 4.91 -6.23
CA HIS A 208 -5.05 3.58 -6.82
C HIS A 208 -4.65 3.69 -8.30
N ILE A 209 -3.68 2.89 -8.70
CA ILE A 209 -3.16 2.85 -10.07
C ILE A 209 -3.18 1.39 -10.54
N ILE A 210 -3.72 1.14 -11.73
CA ILE A 210 -3.76 -0.18 -12.37
C ILE A 210 -3.13 -0.04 -13.75
N GLU A 211 -2.13 -0.87 -14.04
CA GLU A 211 -1.39 -0.86 -15.32
C GLU A 211 -0.86 0.54 -15.71
N GLY A 212 -0.47 1.34 -14.70
CA GLY A 212 0.05 2.70 -14.87
C GLY A 212 -1.02 3.80 -14.92
N ASP A 213 -2.30 3.45 -15.02
CA ASP A 213 -3.41 4.42 -15.05
C ASP A 213 -3.94 4.69 -13.65
N THR A 214 -4.10 5.96 -13.27
CA THR A 214 -4.81 6.36 -12.04
C THR A 214 -6.30 6.05 -12.21
N VAL A 215 -6.82 5.13 -11.39
CA VAL A 215 -8.19 4.62 -11.53
C VAL A 215 -9.12 5.05 -10.40
N LEU A 216 -8.58 5.47 -9.24
CA LEU A 216 -9.39 5.97 -8.12
C LEU A 216 -8.55 6.85 -7.20
N GLN A 217 -9.17 7.93 -6.68
CA GLN A 217 -8.58 8.79 -5.66
C GLN A 217 -9.61 9.17 -4.60
N TYR A 218 -9.19 9.23 -3.35
CA TYR A 218 -9.98 9.62 -2.19
C TYR A 218 -9.07 10.05 -1.03
N SER A 219 -9.66 10.46 0.10
CA SER A 219 -8.89 11.01 1.24
C SER A 219 -9.56 10.71 2.58
N LYS A 220 -8.89 11.11 3.65
CA LYS A 220 -9.36 11.06 5.05
C LYS A 220 -9.95 9.71 5.44
N PRO A 221 -9.17 8.61 5.28
CA PRO A 221 -9.58 7.35 5.86
C PRO A 221 -9.73 7.50 7.36
N GLN A 222 -10.83 7.00 7.91
CA GLN A 222 -11.15 7.12 9.31
C GLN A 222 -11.89 5.87 9.79
N ILE A 223 -11.73 5.51 11.05
CA ILE A 223 -12.50 4.44 11.67
C ILE A 223 -13.98 4.79 11.61
N GLY A 224 -14.84 3.83 11.28
CA GLY A 224 -16.28 4.00 11.12
C GLY A 224 -16.90 2.86 10.34
N GLY A 225 -18.18 2.97 9.99
CA GLY A 225 -18.86 1.96 9.18
C GLY A 225 -18.95 0.57 9.81
N GLY A 226 -19.28 -0.39 8.96
CA GLY A 226 -19.49 -1.80 9.30
C GLY A 226 -18.51 -2.73 8.58
N VAL A 227 -18.98 -3.94 8.28
CA VAL A 227 -18.30 -5.03 7.59
C VAL A 227 -17.26 -5.78 8.44
N ALA A 228 -16.33 -5.09 9.10
CA ALA A 228 -15.49 -5.74 10.10
C ALA A 228 -16.35 -6.11 11.34
N ASN A 229 -16.24 -7.35 11.82
CA ASN A 229 -17.01 -7.85 12.94
C ASN A 229 -16.10 -8.49 14.00
N ARG A 230 -16.60 -8.60 15.23
CA ARG A 230 -15.94 -9.26 16.38
C ARG A 230 -14.55 -8.69 16.72
N TYR A 231 -14.34 -7.40 16.38
CA TYR A 231 -13.15 -6.64 16.78
C TYR A 231 -13.19 -6.30 18.28
N ASP A 232 -12.06 -5.96 18.88
CA ASP A 232 -12.04 -5.36 20.22
C ASP A 232 -12.69 -3.97 20.15
N PRO A 233 -13.81 -3.71 20.88
CA PRO A 233 -14.47 -2.41 20.86
C PRO A 233 -13.57 -1.23 21.23
N LYS A 234 -12.48 -1.46 21.96
CA LYS A 234 -11.55 -0.41 22.39
C LYS A 234 -10.78 0.22 21.21
N ILE A 235 -10.63 -0.50 20.10
CA ILE A 235 -9.92 0.02 18.92
C ILE A 235 -10.86 0.65 17.89
N LYS A 236 -12.17 0.45 18.00
CA LYS A 236 -13.19 0.97 17.08
C LYS A 236 -13.68 2.35 17.54
N ILE A 237 -12.83 3.37 17.41
CA ILE A 237 -13.13 4.76 17.77
C ILE A 237 -13.56 5.50 16.52
N ASP A 238 -14.87 5.56 16.27
CA ASP A 238 -15.44 6.16 15.06
C ASP A 238 -15.05 7.65 14.91
N GLY A 239 -14.66 8.03 13.69
CA GLY A 239 -14.18 9.35 13.36
C GLY A 239 -12.67 9.55 13.57
N GLN A 240 -11.96 8.61 14.18
CA GLN A 240 -10.51 8.67 14.28
C GLN A 240 -9.86 8.52 12.90
N LEU A 241 -9.10 9.53 12.46
CA LEU A 241 -8.36 9.49 11.19
C LEU A 241 -7.26 8.43 11.23
N LEU A 242 -7.13 7.68 10.14
CA LEU A 242 -6.08 6.70 9.93
C LEU A 242 -4.94 7.34 9.15
N LYS A 243 -3.83 7.60 9.82
CA LYS A 243 -2.63 8.27 9.24
C LYS A 243 -1.51 7.30 8.92
N SER A 244 -1.56 6.10 9.46
CA SER A 244 -0.60 5.02 9.27
C SER A 244 -1.27 3.69 9.59
N GLY A 245 -0.65 2.59 9.19
CA GLY A 245 -1.10 1.25 9.53
C GLY A 245 -0.33 0.19 8.78
N PHE A 246 -0.69 -1.06 9.03
CA PHE A 246 -0.08 -2.20 8.39
C PHE A 246 -0.60 -2.39 6.96
N ILE A 247 0.22 -3.05 6.14
CA ILE A 247 -0.12 -3.48 4.78
C ILE A 247 -0.28 -4.99 4.81
N ALA A 248 -1.37 -5.50 4.22
CA ALA A 248 -1.59 -6.95 4.14
C ALA A 248 -2.14 -7.37 2.79
N LEU A 249 -1.78 -8.59 2.37
CA LEU A 249 -2.36 -9.28 1.21
C LEU A 249 -3.51 -10.16 1.70
N GLN A 250 -4.62 -10.15 0.97
CA GLN A 250 -5.86 -10.81 1.37
C GLN A 250 -6.00 -12.22 0.80
N SER A 251 -6.61 -13.13 1.56
CA SER A 251 -7.11 -14.44 1.11
C SER A 251 -8.60 -14.58 1.42
N GLU A 252 -9.41 -14.91 0.40
CA GLU A 252 -10.88 -14.92 0.49
C GLU A 252 -11.54 -16.19 -0.11
N GLY A 253 -10.79 -17.26 -0.34
CA GLY A 253 -11.31 -18.50 -0.93
C GLY A 253 -10.98 -18.66 -2.42
N GLN A 254 -10.64 -17.60 -3.15
CA GLN A 254 -10.10 -17.69 -4.50
C GLN A 254 -8.57 -17.76 -4.47
N PRO A 255 -7.94 -18.77 -5.09
CA PRO A 255 -6.49 -18.80 -5.23
C PRO A 255 -5.96 -17.58 -6.01
N VAL A 256 -4.90 -16.97 -5.49
CA VAL A 256 -4.26 -15.79 -6.07
C VAL A 256 -2.75 -15.84 -5.84
N ASP A 257 -1.99 -15.32 -6.78
CA ASP A 257 -0.54 -15.17 -6.69
C ASP A 257 -0.17 -13.69 -6.59
N PHE A 258 0.88 -13.37 -5.80
CA PHE A 258 1.46 -12.05 -5.69
C PHE A 258 2.96 -12.09 -5.93
N ARG A 259 3.52 -11.11 -6.65
CA ARG A 259 4.96 -10.97 -6.85
C ARG A 259 5.39 -9.51 -7.01
N ASN A 260 6.70 -9.28 -7.11
CA ASN A 260 7.28 -7.96 -7.34
C ASN A 260 6.84 -6.90 -6.32
N ILE A 261 6.59 -7.32 -5.07
CA ILE A 261 6.07 -6.47 -4.00
C ILE A 261 7.20 -5.57 -3.50
N ARG A 262 7.09 -4.28 -3.75
CA ARG A 262 8.10 -3.29 -3.38
C ARG A 262 7.47 -1.98 -2.95
N ILE A 263 8.15 -1.27 -2.07
CA ILE A 263 7.70 -0.02 -1.50
C ILE A 263 8.77 1.06 -1.62
N LYS A 264 8.35 2.28 -1.87
CA LYS A 264 9.15 3.48 -1.72
C LYS A 264 8.56 4.27 -0.55
N ASP A 265 9.33 4.46 0.52
CA ASP A 265 8.93 5.26 1.68
C ASP A 265 9.04 6.75 1.32
N LEU A 266 7.95 7.48 1.42
CA LEU A 266 7.88 8.91 1.12
C LEU A 266 7.88 9.78 2.38
N SER A 267 8.07 9.20 3.57
CA SER A 267 7.97 9.91 4.85
C SER A 267 8.92 11.09 4.97
N ALA A 268 10.10 11.04 4.33
CA ALA A 268 11.06 12.13 4.35
C ALA A 268 10.59 13.35 3.54
N GLU A 269 9.76 13.14 2.50
CA GLU A 269 9.22 14.20 1.64
C GLU A 269 8.04 14.93 2.30
N TYR A 270 7.34 14.30 3.26
CA TYR A 270 6.10 14.77 3.88
C TYR A 270 6.18 14.96 5.40
N ARG A 271 7.38 14.90 6.01
CA ARG A 271 7.59 15.32 7.41
C ARG A 271 7.65 16.83 7.49
N HIS A 272 6.55 17.43 7.86
CA HIS A 272 6.47 18.86 8.21
C HIS A 272 6.20 19.04 9.71
#